data_3dabf9ec0201540711e947631d5d5e34
#
_entry.id   3dabf9ec0201540711e947631d5d5e34
#
_cell.length_a   1.000
_cell.length_b   1.000
_cell.length_c   1.000
_cell.angle_alpha   90.00
_cell.angle_beta   90.00
_cell.angle_gamma   90.00
#
_symmetry.space_group_name_H-M   'P 1'
#
loop_
_entity.id
_entity.type
_entity.pdbx_description
1 polymer ?
#
loop_
_entity_poly.entity_id
_entity_poly.type
_entity_poly.pdbx_seq_one_letter_code
_entity_poly.pdbx_strand_id
1 'polypeptide(L)'
;TAMIDKRPKTPREVAAFSLFSMAEEAAWSDGALHHYLSRAGLDSRDAALASRLTYGTVQNQILLDWYLRHFSSVRLKKIAPRVLACLRMGLYQLILMDKIPAHAAVA
;
A
#
# COMPACT_ATOMS: atom_id res chain seq x y z
N THR A 1 9.61 -16.34 14.09
CA THR A 1 10.47 -16.70 12.98
C THR A 1 11.29 -15.51 12.50
N ALA A 2 12.37 -15.79 11.81
CA ALA A 2 13.26 -14.74 11.30
C ALA A 2 12.54 -13.76 10.37
N MET A 3 11.51 -14.20 9.68
CA MET A 3 10.78 -13.34 8.76
C MET A 3 10.00 -12.24 9.48
N ILE A 4 9.61 -12.47 10.72
CA ILE A 4 8.84 -11.51 11.48
C ILE A 4 9.67 -10.28 11.81
N ASP A 5 10.97 -10.47 12.00
CA ASP A 5 11.86 -9.40 12.40
C ASP A 5 12.44 -8.63 11.23
N LYS A 6 12.06 -9.00 10.03
CA LYS A 6 12.56 -8.36 8.83
C LYS A 6 12.06 -6.93 8.75
N ARG A 7 12.99 -5.99 8.72
CA ARG A 7 12.63 -4.58 8.60
C ARG A 7 12.30 -4.24 7.17
N PRO A 8 11.30 -3.41 6.94
CA PRO A 8 11.05 -2.91 5.60
C PRO A 8 12.23 -2.06 5.14
N LYS A 9 12.63 -2.23 3.88
CA LYS A 9 13.78 -1.53 3.32
C LYS A 9 13.43 -0.65 2.13
N THR A 10 12.28 -0.88 1.54
CA THR A 10 11.85 -0.13 0.36
C THR A 10 10.56 0.62 0.64
N PRO A 11 10.24 1.65 -0.15
CA PRO A 11 8.98 2.36 0.01
C PRO A 11 7.76 1.44 -0.06
N ARG A 12 7.77 0.47 -0.97
CA ARG A 12 6.66 -0.46 -1.12
C ARG A 12 6.53 -1.39 0.08
N GLU A 13 7.63 -1.81 0.65
CA GLU A 13 7.59 -2.64 1.87
C GLU A 13 7.05 -1.85 3.06
N VAL A 14 7.47 -0.60 3.20
CA VAL A 14 6.96 0.27 4.26
C VAL A 14 5.44 0.44 4.11
N ALA A 15 4.99 0.73 2.90
CA ALA A 15 3.56 0.89 2.63
C ALA A 15 2.80 -0.41 2.90
N ALA A 16 3.32 -1.53 2.42
CA ALA A 16 2.67 -2.83 2.62
C ALA A 16 2.54 -3.16 4.10
N PHE A 17 3.60 -3.02 4.88
CA PHE A 17 3.54 -3.31 6.32
C PHE A 17 2.60 -2.37 7.05
N SER A 18 2.58 -1.10 6.65
CA SER A 18 1.63 -0.13 7.23
C SER A 18 0.20 -0.54 6.95
N LEU A 19 -0.09 -0.94 5.72
CA LEU A 19 -1.43 -1.38 5.33
C LEU A 19 -1.82 -2.69 6.02
N PHE A 20 -0.88 -3.62 6.21
CA PHE A 20 -1.13 -4.85 6.94
C PHE A 20 -1.53 -4.55 8.38
N SER A 21 -0.79 -3.64 9.03
CA SER A 21 -1.06 -3.25 10.40
C SER A 21 -2.45 -2.63 10.53
N MET A 22 -2.82 -1.75 9.60
CA MET A 22 -4.14 -1.13 9.58
C MET A 22 -5.25 -2.15 9.37
N ALA A 23 -5.02 -3.13 8.50
CA ALA A 23 -6.00 -4.18 8.22
C ALA A 23 -6.22 -5.07 9.44
N GLU A 24 -5.14 -5.41 10.15
CA GLU A 24 -5.23 -6.25 11.34
C GLU A 24 -5.93 -5.54 12.49
N GLU A 25 -5.72 -4.23 12.63
CA GLU A 25 -6.36 -3.44 13.66
C GLU A 25 -7.75 -2.97 13.25
N ALA A 26 -8.11 -3.16 12.00
CA ALA A 26 -9.37 -2.71 11.42
C ALA A 26 -9.58 -1.21 11.60
N ALA A 27 -8.50 -0.44 11.63
CA ALA A 27 -8.57 1.00 11.84
C ALA A 27 -7.43 1.70 11.10
N TRP A 28 -7.72 2.91 10.65
CA TRP A 28 -6.71 3.80 10.11
C TRP A 28 -5.75 4.22 11.20
N SER A 29 -4.46 4.21 10.91
CA SER A 29 -3.46 4.62 11.89
C SER A 29 -2.26 5.27 11.21
N ASP A 30 -2.08 6.56 11.46
CA ASP A 30 -0.85 7.26 11.09
C ASP A 30 0.35 6.68 11.83
N GLY A 31 0.13 6.17 13.03
CA GLY A 31 1.19 5.58 13.83
C GLY A 31 1.87 4.41 13.16
N ALA A 32 1.11 3.59 12.42
CA ALA A 32 1.69 2.45 11.71
C ALA A 32 2.71 2.93 10.66
N LEU A 33 2.34 3.91 9.86
CA LEU A 33 3.23 4.45 8.84
C LEU A 33 4.49 5.05 9.46
N HIS A 34 4.33 5.88 10.50
CA HIS A 34 5.47 6.47 11.19
C HIS A 34 6.39 5.42 11.77
N HIS A 35 5.82 4.38 12.35
CA HIS A 35 6.59 3.29 12.93
C HIS A 35 7.51 2.64 11.90
N TYR A 36 6.96 2.29 10.74
CA TYR A 36 7.75 1.61 9.71
C TYR A 36 8.71 2.57 8.99
N LEU A 37 8.31 3.81 8.80
CA LEU A 37 9.21 4.82 8.21
C LEU A 37 10.45 5.02 9.06
N SER A 38 10.28 5.10 10.38
CA SER A 38 11.42 5.31 11.28
C SER A 38 12.40 4.15 11.27
N ARG A 39 11.92 2.95 10.98
CA ARG A 39 12.75 1.74 10.95
C ARG A 39 13.44 1.51 9.62
N ALA A 40 12.86 2.02 8.54
CA ALA A 40 13.35 1.74 7.20
C ALA A 40 14.58 2.57 6.82
N GLY A 41 14.75 3.73 7.42
CA GLY A 41 15.88 4.59 7.08
C GLY A 41 15.84 5.11 5.66
N LEU A 42 14.65 5.34 5.12
CA LEU A 42 14.50 5.84 3.76
C LEU A 42 14.88 7.31 3.67
N ASP A 43 15.40 7.73 2.51
CA ASP A 43 15.60 9.15 2.25
C ASP A 43 14.24 9.84 2.09
N SER A 44 14.25 11.17 1.97
CA SER A 44 13.01 11.94 1.91
C SER A 44 12.17 11.59 0.70
N ARG A 45 12.79 11.28 -0.42
CA ARG A 45 12.09 10.92 -1.64
C ARG A 45 11.35 9.59 -1.50
N ASP A 46 12.04 8.59 -0.98
CA ASP A 46 11.45 7.27 -0.78
C ASP A 46 10.42 7.28 0.34
N ALA A 47 10.66 8.06 1.38
CA ALA A 47 9.67 8.23 2.44
C ALA A 47 8.39 8.87 1.92
N ALA A 48 8.51 9.85 1.03
CA ALA A 48 7.36 10.47 0.38
C ALA A 48 6.59 9.47 -0.47
N LEU A 49 7.30 8.60 -1.19
CA LEU A 49 6.66 7.56 -1.99
C LEU A 49 5.92 6.56 -1.10
N ALA A 50 6.54 6.13 -0.01
CA ALA A 50 5.89 5.22 0.94
C ALA A 50 4.61 5.83 1.50
N SER A 51 4.64 7.10 1.86
CA SER A 51 3.48 7.80 2.37
C SER A 51 2.38 7.90 1.32
N ARG A 52 2.75 8.23 0.09
CA ARG A 52 1.80 8.32 -1.01
C ARG A 52 1.12 6.99 -1.30
N LEU A 53 1.89 5.91 -1.31
CA LEU A 53 1.34 4.57 -1.52
C LEU A 53 0.35 4.19 -0.43
N THR A 54 0.72 4.48 0.82
CA THR A 54 -0.13 4.15 1.96
C THR A 54 -1.41 4.97 1.96
N TYR A 55 -1.30 6.29 1.91
CA TYR A 55 -2.45 7.18 1.96
C TYR A 55 -3.32 7.03 0.73
N GLY A 56 -2.71 6.94 -0.45
CA GLY A 56 -3.45 6.80 -1.70
C GLY A 56 -4.27 5.51 -1.72
N THR A 57 -3.70 4.42 -1.25
CA THR A 57 -4.42 3.15 -1.20
C THR A 57 -5.61 3.23 -0.25
N VAL A 58 -5.42 3.79 0.94
CA VAL A 58 -6.50 3.92 1.91
C VAL A 58 -7.59 4.86 1.43
N GLN A 59 -7.20 6.02 0.91
CA GLN A 59 -8.17 7.02 0.47
C GLN A 59 -8.99 6.56 -0.71
N ASN A 60 -8.46 5.67 -1.53
CA ASN A 60 -9.12 5.17 -2.73
C ASN A 60 -9.62 3.74 -2.59
N GLN A 61 -9.73 3.24 -1.36
CA GLN A 61 -10.07 1.84 -1.12
C GLN A 61 -11.39 1.44 -1.76
N ILE A 62 -12.41 2.27 -1.66
CA ILE A 62 -13.72 1.97 -2.23
C ILE A 62 -13.63 1.81 -3.73
N LEU A 63 -12.93 2.72 -4.40
CA LEU A 63 -12.74 2.65 -5.84
C LEU A 63 -11.91 1.42 -6.24
N LEU A 64 -10.84 1.16 -5.50
CA LEU A 64 -9.97 0.02 -5.77
C LEU A 64 -10.73 -1.29 -5.61
N ASP A 65 -11.56 -1.41 -4.57
CA ASP A 65 -12.38 -2.60 -4.35
C ASP A 65 -13.41 -2.78 -5.46
N TRP A 66 -13.95 -1.68 -5.97
CA TRP A 66 -14.88 -1.73 -7.10
C TRP A 66 -14.22 -2.37 -8.32
N TYR A 67 -12.98 -1.95 -8.65
CA TYR A 67 -12.23 -2.54 -9.74
C TYR A 67 -11.89 -4.01 -9.46
N LEU A 68 -11.45 -4.32 -8.24
CA LEU A 68 -11.09 -5.68 -7.88
C LEU A 68 -12.25 -6.64 -8.02
N ARG A 69 -13.47 -6.21 -7.68
CA ARG A 69 -14.66 -7.04 -7.84
C ARG A 69 -14.94 -7.41 -9.29
N HIS A 70 -14.55 -6.53 -10.20
CA HIS A 70 -14.74 -6.80 -11.64
C HIS A 70 -13.75 -7.83 -12.18
N PHE A 71 -12.57 -7.92 -11.60
CA PHE A 71 -11.52 -8.80 -12.10
C PHE A 71 -11.40 -10.09 -11.29
N SER A 72 -11.93 -10.12 -10.08
CA SER A 72 -11.77 -11.26 -9.20
C SER A 72 -12.96 -12.21 -9.29
N SER A 73 -12.67 -13.51 -9.42
CA SER A 73 -13.69 -14.55 -9.30
C SER A 73 -14.00 -14.90 -7.86
N VAL A 74 -13.18 -14.40 -6.92
CA VAL A 74 -13.33 -14.65 -5.49
C VAL A 74 -13.84 -13.38 -4.82
N ARG A 75 -14.75 -13.54 -3.87
CA ARG A 75 -15.24 -12.40 -3.10
C ARG A 75 -14.10 -11.79 -2.29
N LEU A 76 -14.04 -10.46 -2.24
CA LEU A 76 -12.95 -9.77 -1.56
C LEU A 76 -12.83 -10.15 -0.09
N LYS A 77 -13.95 -10.37 0.59
CA LYS A 77 -13.92 -10.77 2.00
C LYS A 77 -13.32 -12.15 2.24
N LYS A 78 -13.19 -12.94 1.19
CA LYS A 78 -12.56 -14.26 1.29
C LYS A 78 -11.07 -14.22 0.98
N ILE A 79 -10.56 -13.08 0.52
CA ILE A 79 -9.14 -12.90 0.26
C ILE A 79 -8.47 -12.55 1.58
N ALA A 80 -7.32 -13.17 1.86
CA ALA A 80 -6.57 -12.86 3.07
C ALA A 80 -6.28 -11.36 3.14
N PRO A 81 -6.43 -10.73 4.32
CA PRO A 81 -6.27 -9.27 4.44
C PRO A 81 -4.96 -8.74 3.90
N ARG A 82 -3.86 -9.44 4.10
CA ARG A 82 -2.55 -8.99 3.59
C ARG A 82 -2.48 -9.07 2.08
N VAL A 83 -3.04 -10.13 1.50
CA VAL A 83 -3.11 -10.27 0.04
C VAL A 83 -3.98 -9.17 -0.54
N LEU A 84 -5.12 -8.91 0.08
CA LEU A 84 -6.02 -7.86 -0.37
C LEU A 84 -5.34 -6.48 -0.32
N ALA A 85 -4.60 -6.21 0.75
CA ALA A 85 -3.86 -4.95 0.87
C ALA A 85 -2.83 -4.81 -0.26
N CYS A 86 -2.12 -5.88 -0.59
CA CYS A 86 -1.16 -5.87 -1.69
C CYS A 86 -1.83 -5.66 -3.04
N LEU A 87 -2.99 -6.29 -3.25
CA LEU A 87 -3.76 -6.11 -4.48
C LEU A 87 -4.24 -4.67 -4.62
N ARG A 88 -4.74 -4.09 -3.55
CA ARG A 88 -5.18 -2.69 -3.56
C ARG A 88 -4.02 -1.76 -3.88
N MET A 89 -2.88 -1.96 -3.22
CA MET A 89 -1.71 -1.11 -3.44
C MET A 89 -1.17 -1.25 -4.86
N GLY A 90 -1.12 -2.46 -5.39
CA GLY A 90 -0.70 -2.69 -6.76
C GLY A 90 -1.62 -2.02 -7.76
N LEU A 91 -2.93 -2.16 -7.56
CA LEU A 91 -3.92 -1.56 -8.43
C LEU A 91 -3.89 -0.03 -8.34
N TYR A 92 -3.69 0.51 -7.14
CA TYR A 92 -3.53 1.95 -6.97
C TYR A 92 -2.39 2.48 -7.84
N GLN A 93 -1.27 1.78 -7.84
CA GLN A 93 -0.14 2.19 -8.67
C GLN A 93 -0.47 2.15 -10.16
N LEU A 94 -1.17 1.11 -10.60
CA LEU A 94 -1.51 0.96 -12.02
C LEU A 94 -2.52 1.99 -12.49
N ILE A 95 -3.53 2.26 -11.70
CA ILE A 95 -4.65 3.11 -12.14
C ILE A 95 -4.40 4.58 -11.84
N LEU A 96 -3.89 4.89 -10.67
CA LEU A 96 -3.82 6.27 -10.21
C LEU A 96 -2.42 6.86 -10.24
N MET A 97 -1.39 6.05 -10.02
CA MET A 97 -0.02 6.56 -10.04
C MET A 97 0.61 6.53 -11.41
N ASP A 98 0.38 5.49 -12.18
CA ASP A 98 1.01 5.36 -13.49
C ASP A 98 0.58 6.43 -14.48
N LYS A 99 -0.55 7.05 -14.25
CA LYS A 99 -0.97 8.17 -15.11
C LYS A 99 -0.04 9.35 -14.97
N ILE A 100 0.52 9.56 -13.77
CA ILE A 100 1.41 10.68 -13.52
C ILE A 100 2.80 10.41 -14.09
N PRO A 101 3.44 9.27 -13.81
CA PRO A 101 4.73 8.97 -14.41
C PRO A 101 4.69 8.92 -15.93
N ALA A 102 3.67 8.33 -16.50
CA ALA A 102 3.54 8.26 -17.95
C ALA A 102 3.40 9.65 -18.55
N HIS A 103 2.59 10.50 -17.92
CA HIS A 103 2.41 11.87 -18.37
C HIS A 103 3.72 12.64 -18.25
N ALA A 104 4.40 12.52 -17.15
CA ALA A 104 5.67 13.18 -16.94
C ALA A 104 6.73 12.68 -17.92
N ALA A 105 6.70 11.40 -18.26
CA ALA A 105 7.65 10.85 -19.23
C ALA A 105 7.41 11.36 -20.63
N VAL A 106 6.15 11.64 -20.97
CA VAL A 106 5.80 12.17 -22.28
C VAL A 106 6.15 13.65 -22.36
N ALA A 107 6.00 14.34 -21.25
CA ALA A 107 6.30 15.75 -21.21
C ALA A 107 7.79 15.98 -21.28
#